data_7666de66890de68f406d5ea61d8c9930
#
_entry.id   7666de66890de68f406d5ea61d8c9930
#
_cell.length_a   1.000
_cell.length_b   1.000
_cell.length_c   1.000
_cell.angle_alpha   90.00
_cell.angle_beta   90.00
_cell.angle_gamma   90.00
#
_symmetry.space_group_name_H-M   'P 1'
#
loop_
_entity.id
_entity.type
_entity.pdbx_description
1 polymer ?
#
loop_
_entity_poly.entity_id
_entity_poly.type
_entity_poly.pdbx_seq_one_letter_code
_entity_poly.pdbx_strand_id
1 'polypeptide(L)'
;MHGREEKRARAGLALLAIGDYRRLWMVGGLANAMRWLELIATGLFVLDATGDAMTVALVSACRAMPMLLFGPAAGAVAEAVNRKLLLILGLAVTTAAALGVTLLGASGSLLSWHLAIAGFASGLLAAGELSVRRRMVAESAVGSTMSQAIAFDSITNAGTRLIGPVAGGAAYAAFGIAGAYGVSALLNAIALVLVTRVNHQQERRVLRLGAIASTVADGIAIARGLPAVRTVLVVTVAMNTFGFSYIALMAPIGRLSFEASAIGVGILVAAEPLGAIGGAIALARRAGAASVGLFLAGSASFLAFLALMPHAPGYWLAVLLLVASGLGTAAFGTLQSSIVLENAPADARSRLMGLVTMCIGTGPIGMVLAGTAAAAFGAQWAVTALALVGGAIIAYAAVRAAR
;
A
#
# COMPACT_ATOMS: atom_id res chain seq x y z
N MET A 1 -11.46 2.46 32.93
CA MET A 1 -10.81 2.38 31.61
C MET A 1 -9.38 1.81 31.67
N HIS A 2 -8.54 2.22 32.62
CA HIS A 2 -7.14 1.75 32.77
C HIS A 2 -6.96 0.22 32.81
N GLY A 3 -7.76 -0.53 33.55
CA GLY A 3 -7.63 -1.98 33.68
C GLY A 3 -7.96 -2.80 32.42
N ARG A 4 -8.71 -2.22 31.45
CA ARG A 4 -8.97 -2.87 30.14
C ARG A 4 -7.83 -2.64 29.16
N GLU A 5 -7.17 -1.50 29.23
CA GLU A 5 -6.00 -1.19 28.39
C GLU A 5 -4.79 -2.01 28.82
N GLU A 6 -4.58 -2.16 30.14
CA GLU A 6 -3.50 -3.01 30.68
C GLU A 6 -3.69 -4.50 30.32
N LYS A 7 -4.94 -5.01 30.41
CA LYS A 7 -5.26 -6.36 29.94
C LYS A 7 -5.03 -6.54 28.43
N ARG A 8 -5.36 -5.53 27.62
CA ARG A 8 -5.12 -5.58 26.17
C ARG A 8 -3.63 -5.53 25.83
N ALA A 9 -2.85 -4.70 26.52
CA ALA A 9 -1.40 -4.63 26.35
C ALA A 9 -0.71 -5.95 26.75
N ARG A 10 -1.10 -6.53 27.91
CA ARG A 10 -0.58 -7.85 28.36
C ARG A 10 -0.96 -8.98 27.40
N ALA A 11 -2.17 -8.96 26.85
CA ALA A 11 -2.61 -9.95 25.88
C ALA A 11 -1.87 -9.81 24.52
N GLY A 12 -1.52 -8.59 24.11
CA GLY A 12 -0.69 -8.33 22.94
C GLY A 12 0.75 -8.86 23.10
N LEU A 13 1.34 -8.65 24.26
CA LEU A 13 2.68 -9.19 24.58
C LEU A 13 2.66 -10.72 24.67
N ALA A 14 1.57 -11.32 25.12
CA ALA A 14 1.40 -12.77 25.17
C ALA A 14 1.39 -13.40 23.74
N LEU A 15 0.91 -12.67 22.71
CA LEU A 15 0.99 -13.13 21.33
C LEU A 15 2.45 -13.29 20.84
N LEU A 16 3.35 -12.42 21.27
CA LEU A 16 4.76 -12.52 20.91
C LEU A 16 5.47 -13.73 21.53
N ALA A 17 4.87 -14.34 22.55
CA ALA A 17 5.36 -15.63 23.10
C ALA A 17 5.06 -16.80 22.17
N ILE A 18 4.06 -16.67 21.26
CA ILE A 18 3.74 -17.68 20.25
C ILE A 18 4.80 -17.59 19.14
N GLY A 19 5.66 -18.60 19.05
CA GLY A 19 6.83 -18.58 18.16
C GLY A 19 6.48 -18.35 16.68
N ASP A 20 5.45 -19.03 16.17
CA ASP A 20 5.05 -18.90 14.76
C ASP A 20 4.37 -17.56 14.46
N TYR A 21 3.54 -17.05 15.38
CA TYR A 21 2.99 -15.70 15.28
C TYR A 21 4.11 -14.66 15.21
N ARG A 22 5.05 -14.69 16.15
CA ARG A 22 6.17 -13.74 16.22
C ARG A 22 6.99 -13.75 14.94
N ARG A 23 7.30 -14.94 14.39
CA ARG A 23 8.04 -15.06 13.12
C ARG A 23 7.28 -14.44 11.95
N LEU A 24 5.99 -14.77 11.79
CA LEU A 24 5.13 -14.22 10.74
C LEU A 24 4.95 -12.71 10.85
N TRP A 25 4.81 -12.20 12.06
CA TRP A 25 4.72 -10.77 12.34
C TRP A 25 6.01 -10.05 11.97
N MET A 26 7.17 -10.59 12.36
CA MET A 26 8.48 -10.03 11.98
C MET A 26 8.69 -10.06 10.47
N VAL A 27 8.35 -11.16 9.79
CA VAL A 27 8.40 -11.27 8.32
C VAL A 27 7.62 -10.16 7.66
N GLY A 28 6.38 -9.90 8.12
CA GLY A 28 5.56 -8.82 7.57
C GLY A 28 6.15 -7.43 7.82
N GLY A 29 6.64 -7.18 9.03
CA GLY A 29 7.28 -5.91 9.37
C GLY A 29 8.51 -5.63 8.50
N LEU A 30 9.41 -6.61 8.38
CA LEU A 30 10.63 -6.51 7.56
C LEU A 30 10.28 -6.31 6.07
N ALA A 31 9.47 -7.18 5.49
CA ALA A 31 9.10 -7.11 4.08
C ALA A 31 8.42 -5.77 3.73
N ASN A 32 7.52 -5.29 4.60
CA ASN A 32 6.84 -4.02 4.37
C ASN A 32 7.77 -2.81 4.52
N ALA A 33 8.67 -2.81 5.52
CA ALA A 33 9.66 -1.75 5.69
C ALA A 33 10.60 -1.68 4.47
N MET A 34 11.07 -2.84 3.98
CA MET A 34 11.94 -2.89 2.80
C MET A 34 11.22 -2.41 1.53
N ARG A 35 9.95 -2.72 1.40
CA ARG A 35 9.13 -2.22 0.28
C ARG A 35 9.11 -0.70 0.20
N TRP A 36 8.96 -0.01 1.33
CA TRP A 36 8.98 1.45 1.39
C TRP A 36 10.38 2.03 1.20
N LEU A 37 11.40 1.39 1.76
CA LEU A 37 12.81 1.75 1.57
C LEU A 37 13.18 1.69 0.08
N GLU A 38 12.91 0.55 -0.57
CA GLU A 38 13.19 0.35 -1.98
C GLU A 38 12.44 1.34 -2.88
N LEU A 39 11.18 1.66 -2.54
CA LEU A 39 10.38 2.62 -3.31
C LEU A 39 11.08 3.98 -3.40
N ILE A 40 11.56 4.49 -2.26
CA ILE A 40 12.23 5.79 -2.21
C ILE A 40 13.61 5.74 -2.86
N ALA A 41 14.42 4.73 -2.54
CA ALA A 41 15.74 4.59 -3.13
C ALA A 41 15.69 4.45 -4.66
N THR A 42 14.72 3.67 -5.18
CA THR A 42 14.47 3.51 -6.61
C THR A 42 14.09 4.83 -7.25
N GLY A 43 13.10 5.54 -6.69
CA GLY A 43 12.64 6.81 -7.24
C GLY A 43 13.73 7.87 -7.31
N LEU A 44 14.55 7.98 -6.26
CA LEU A 44 15.70 8.90 -6.20
C LEU A 44 16.77 8.50 -7.24
N PHE A 45 17.17 7.23 -7.28
CA PHE A 45 18.20 6.79 -8.22
C PHE A 45 17.77 6.98 -9.68
N VAL A 46 16.54 6.60 -10.03
CA VAL A 46 16.03 6.75 -11.40
C VAL A 46 16.00 8.23 -11.79
N LEU A 47 15.57 9.10 -10.88
CA LEU A 47 15.57 10.55 -11.13
C LEU A 47 16.99 11.09 -11.28
N ASP A 48 17.90 10.72 -10.37
CA ASP A 48 19.30 11.19 -10.40
C ASP A 48 20.04 10.69 -11.67
N ALA A 49 19.68 9.49 -12.17
CA ALA A 49 20.28 8.88 -13.36
C ALA A 49 19.69 9.38 -14.69
N THR A 50 18.42 9.73 -14.73
CA THR A 50 17.70 10.06 -15.99
C THR A 50 17.24 11.50 -16.08
N GLY A 51 17.06 12.20 -14.95
CA GLY A 51 16.42 13.53 -14.90
C GLY A 51 14.94 13.52 -15.29
N ASP A 52 14.34 12.35 -15.54
CA ASP A 52 13.02 12.21 -16.16
C ASP A 52 11.97 11.65 -15.19
N ALA A 53 10.96 12.47 -14.88
CA ALA A 53 9.84 12.09 -14.03
C ALA A 53 8.96 10.98 -14.63
N MET A 54 8.88 10.89 -15.97
CA MET A 54 8.13 9.82 -16.64
C MET A 54 8.78 8.46 -16.38
N THR A 55 10.09 8.36 -16.49
CA THR A 55 10.84 7.12 -16.20
C THR A 55 10.66 6.69 -14.75
N VAL A 56 10.70 7.64 -13.79
CA VAL A 56 10.41 7.35 -12.37
C VAL A 56 9.00 6.76 -12.19
N ALA A 57 8.02 7.37 -12.85
CA ALA A 57 6.63 6.92 -12.78
C ALA A 57 6.43 5.53 -13.43
N LEU A 58 7.08 5.24 -14.55
CA LEU A 58 7.03 3.93 -15.21
C LEU A 58 7.65 2.83 -14.36
N VAL A 59 8.82 3.06 -13.76
CA VAL A 59 9.46 2.09 -12.85
C VAL A 59 8.57 1.83 -11.63
N SER A 60 7.95 2.88 -11.09
CA SER A 60 6.97 2.75 -9.99
C SER A 60 5.72 1.98 -10.41
N ALA A 61 5.21 2.21 -11.63
CA ALA A 61 4.08 1.47 -12.19
C ALA A 61 4.41 -0.01 -12.37
N CYS A 62 5.60 -0.37 -12.85
CA CYS A 62 6.06 -1.76 -12.96
C CYS A 62 6.00 -2.48 -11.61
N ARG A 63 6.40 -1.82 -10.52
CA ARG A 63 6.30 -2.35 -9.16
C ARG A 63 4.85 -2.62 -8.72
N ALA A 64 3.91 -1.76 -9.11
CA ALA A 64 2.51 -1.89 -8.75
C ALA A 64 1.72 -2.81 -9.71
N MET A 65 2.24 -3.09 -10.91
CA MET A 65 1.60 -3.87 -11.96
C MET A 65 1.12 -5.26 -11.53
N PRO A 66 1.89 -6.04 -10.72
CA PRO A 66 1.44 -7.35 -10.27
C PRO A 66 0.11 -7.32 -9.51
N MET A 67 -0.17 -6.26 -8.75
CA MET A 67 -1.45 -6.11 -8.05
C MET A 67 -2.63 -5.95 -9.02
N LEU A 68 -2.43 -5.22 -10.13
CA LEU A 68 -3.41 -5.07 -11.20
C LEU A 68 -3.64 -6.39 -11.93
N LEU A 69 -2.57 -7.10 -12.30
CA LEU A 69 -2.64 -8.30 -13.13
C LEU A 69 -3.09 -9.54 -12.35
N PHE A 70 -2.57 -9.73 -11.15
CA PHE A 70 -2.71 -10.96 -10.38
C PHE A 70 -3.52 -10.80 -9.09
N GLY A 71 -3.84 -9.56 -8.67
CA GLY A 71 -4.60 -9.30 -7.44
C GLY A 71 -5.88 -10.13 -7.32
N PRO A 72 -6.73 -10.20 -8.35
CA PRO A 72 -7.94 -11.01 -8.33
C PRO A 72 -7.69 -12.51 -8.18
N ALA A 73 -6.60 -13.02 -8.76
CA ALA A 73 -6.24 -14.43 -8.71
C ALA A 73 -5.45 -14.80 -7.44
N ALA A 74 -4.81 -13.82 -6.79
CA ALA A 74 -3.92 -14.05 -5.65
C ALA A 74 -4.62 -14.80 -4.49
N GLY A 75 -5.89 -14.48 -4.21
CA GLY A 75 -6.69 -15.18 -3.21
C GLY A 75 -6.94 -16.64 -3.55
N ALA A 76 -7.32 -16.93 -4.80
CA ALA A 76 -7.57 -18.29 -5.27
C ALA A 76 -6.27 -19.14 -5.28
N VAL A 77 -5.17 -18.55 -5.72
CA VAL A 77 -3.84 -19.20 -5.66
C VAL A 77 -3.43 -19.50 -4.22
N ALA A 78 -3.65 -18.56 -3.30
CA ALA A 78 -3.35 -18.71 -1.88
C ALA A 78 -4.16 -19.84 -1.18
N GLU A 79 -5.32 -20.21 -1.73
CA GLU A 79 -6.12 -21.34 -1.23
C GLU A 79 -5.66 -22.68 -1.80
N ALA A 80 -5.16 -22.72 -3.03
CA ALA A 80 -4.78 -23.94 -3.74
C ALA A 80 -3.34 -24.36 -3.50
N VAL A 81 -2.44 -23.40 -3.28
CA VAL A 81 -0.99 -23.64 -3.10
C VAL A 81 -0.61 -23.50 -1.64
N ASN A 82 0.44 -24.21 -1.22
CA ASN A 82 0.98 -24.10 0.13
C ASN A 82 1.44 -22.67 0.41
N ARG A 83 0.75 -21.98 1.34
CA ARG A 83 0.99 -20.56 1.69
C ARG A 83 2.42 -20.30 2.17
N LYS A 84 2.96 -21.23 2.99
CA LYS A 84 4.35 -21.13 3.45
C LYS A 84 5.32 -21.16 2.26
N LEU A 85 5.11 -22.05 1.30
CA LEU A 85 5.95 -22.15 0.10
C LEU A 85 5.84 -20.87 -0.76
N LEU A 86 4.63 -20.31 -0.92
CA LEU A 86 4.46 -19.03 -1.64
C LEU A 86 5.24 -17.89 -0.99
N LEU A 87 5.23 -17.79 0.36
CA LEU A 87 6.02 -16.79 1.07
C LEU A 87 7.52 -17.03 0.93
N ILE A 88 7.98 -18.27 1.03
CA ILE A 88 9.39 -18.63 0.84
C ILE A 88 9.85 -18.25 -0.57
N LEU A 89 9.12 -18.64 -1.60
CA LEU A 89 9.46 -18.33 -2.99
C LEU A 89 9.45 -16.82 -3.26
N GLY A 90 8.44 -16.12 -2.77
CA GLY A 90 8.34 -14.67 -2.91
C GLY A 90 9.53 -13.95 -2.25
N LEU A 91 9.87 -14.31 -1.00
CA LEU A 91 11.01 -13.73 -0.28
C LEU A 91 12.34 -14.11 -0.92
N ALA A 92 12.49 -15.33 -1.44
CA ALA A 92 13.70 -15.74 -2.16
C ALA A 92 13.90 -14.91 -3.44
N VAL A 93 12.83 -14.73 -4.22
CA VAL A 93 12.86 -13.90 -5.45
C VAL A 93 13.17 -12.45 -5.13
N THR A 94 12.53 -11.86 -4.11
CA THR A 94 12.83 -10.45 -3.73
C THR A 94 14.24 -10.28 -3.16
N THR A 95 14.73 -11.26 -2.39
CA THR A 95 16.13 -11.26 -1.90
C THR A 95 17.12 -11.32 -3.07
N ALA A 96 16.89 -12.23 -4.02
CA ALA A 96 17.74 -12.36 -5.20
C ALA A 96 17.71 -11.09 -6.07
N ALA A 97 16.53 -10.50 -6.27
CA ALA A 97 16.38 -9.24 -7.00
C ALA A 97 17.12 -8.09 -6.30
N ALA A 98 16.99 -7.97 -4.98
CA ALA A 98 17.69 -6.95 -4.20
C ALA A 98 19.22 -7.14 -4.23
N LEU A 99 19.70 -8.38 -4.15
CA LEU A 99 21.14 -8.69 -4.33
C LEU A 99 21.61 -8.33 -5.73
N GLY A 100 20.83 -8.65 -6.77
CA GLY A 100 21.14 -8.28 -8.15
C GLY A 100 21.29 -6.76 -8.32
N VAL A 101 20.36 -5.98 -7.77
CA VAL A 101 20.45 -4.51 -7.78
C VAL A 101 21.67 -4.02 -6.99
N THR A 102 21.97 -4.62 -5.84
CA THR A 102 23.15 -4.29 -5.04
C THR A 102 24.44 -4.48 -5.86
N LEU A 103 24.60 -5.63 -6.50
CA LEU A 103 25.79 -5.95 -7.29
C LEU A 103 25.93 -5.05 -8.53
N LEU A 104 24.83 -4.84 -9.26
CA LEU A 104 24.81 -3.94 -10.42
C LEU A 104 25.06 -2.49 -10.02
N GLY A 105 24.52 -2.06 -8.88
CA GLY A 105 24.78 -0.73 -8.33
C GLY A 105 26.23 -0.53 -7.90
N ALA A 106 26.82 -1.53 -7.25
CA ALA A 106 28.21 -1.50 -6.83
C ALA A 106 29.20 -1.53 -8.01
N SER A 107 28.84 -2.20 -9.12
CA SER A 107 29.64 -2.23 -10.35
C SER A 107 29.45 -1.01 -11.26
N GLY A 108 28.51 -0.10 -10.94
CA GLY A 108 28.18 1.05 -11.78
C GLY A 108 27.40 0.72 -13.06
N SER A 109 26.94 -0.53 -13.23
CA SER A 109 26.20 -0.99 -14.42
C SER A 109 24.68 -1.05 -14.23
N LEU A 110 24.17 -0.47 -13.14
CA LEU A 110 22.74 -0.44 -12.87
C LEU A 110 22.01 0.53 -13.80
N LEU A 111 20.94 0.04 -14.44
CA LEU A 111 20.05 0.80 -15.31
C LEU A 111 18.62 0.78 -14.76
N SER A 112 17.79 1.75 -15.14
CA SER A 112 16.40 1.91 -14.68
C SER A 112 15.54 0.66 -14.91
N TRP A 113 15.75 -0.07 -16.00
CA TRP A 113 14.98 -1.29 -16.30
C TRP A 113 15.31 -2.46 -15.36
N HIS A 114 16.52 -2.54 -14.79
CA HIS A 114 16.85 -3.53 -13.75
C HIS A 114 15.98 -3.28 -12.50
N LEU A 115 15.79 -2.00 -12.14
CA LEU A 115 14.93 -1.59 -11.03
C LEU A 115 13.45 -1.85 -11.33
N ALA A 116 13.01 -1.72 -12.57
CA ALA A 116 11.65 -2.08 -12.97
C ALA A 116 11.39 -3.58 -12.78
N ILE A 117 12.33 -4.46 -13.17
CA ILE A 117 12.24 -5.91 -12.95
C ILE A 117 12.25 -6.24 -11.46
N ALA A 118 13.19 -5.67 -10.69
CA ALA A 118 13.25 -5.89 -9.23
C ALA A 118 11.98 -5.38 -8.54
N GLY A 119 11.46 -4.23 -8.97
CA GLY A 119 10.20 -3.68 -8.51
C GLY A 119 9.01 -4.60 -8.82
N PHE A 120 8.93 -5.14 -10.04
CA PHE A 120 7.89 -6.11 -10.42
C PHE A 120 7.94 -7.37 -9.54
N ALA A 121 9.13 -7.93 -9.31
CA ALA A 121 9.32 -9.07 -8.43
C ALA A 121 8.86 -8.79 -6.99
N SER A 122 9.23 -7.63 -6.44
CA SER A 122 8.77 -7.17 -5.12
C SER A 122 7.25 -6.96 -5.06
N GLY A 123 6.66 -6.41 -6.13
CA GLY A 123 5.22 -6.24 -6.29
C GLY A 123 4.45 -7.56 -6.35
N LEU A 124 5.04 -8.60 -6.96
CA LEU A 124 4.43 -9.92 -7.02
C LEU A 124 4.30 -10.57 -5.63
N LEU A 125 5.36 -10.47 -4.81
CA LEU A 125 5.29 -10.87 -3.40
C LEU A 125 4.21 -10.06 -2.66
N ALA A 126 4.17 -8.74 -2.86
CA ALA A 126 3.22 -7.87 -2.20
C ALA A 126 1.76 -8.22 -2.50
N ALA A 127 1.43 -8.57 -3.76
CA ALA A 127 0.09 -8.98 -4.17
C ALA A 127 -0.34 -10.28 -3.45
N GLY A 128 0.59 -11.22 -3.25
CA GLY A 128 0.34 -12.47 -2.53
C GLY A 128 0.31 -12.30 -1.00
N GLU A 129 1.10 -11.41 -0.45
CA GLU A 129 1.29 -11.25 0.99
C GLU A 129 -0.01 -10.96 1.76
N LEU A 130 -0.87 -10.11 1.21
CA LEU A 130 -2.12 -9.73 1.85
C LEU A 130 -3.04 -10.93 2.06
N SER A 131 -3.12 -11.84 1.07
CA SER A 131 -3.96 -13.02 1.10
C SER A 131 -3.33 -14.18 1.87
N VAL A 132 -2.01 -14.33 1.78
CA VAL A 132 -1.25 -15.47 2.31
C VAL A 132 -0.83 -15.22 3.75
N ARG A 133 0.00 -14.20 3.98
CA ARG A 133 0.61 -13.98 5.29
C ARG A 133 -0.40 -13.54 6.35
N ARG A 134 -1.30 -12.61 6.04
CA ARG A 134 -2.33 -12.18 7.02
C ARG A 134 -3.21 -13.32 7.48
N ARG A 135 -3.53 -14.25 6.58
CA ARG A 135 -4.30 -15.43 6.96
C ARG A 135 -3.48 -16.36 7.85
N MET A 136 -2.19 -16.58 7.56
CA MET A 136 -1.31 -17.36 8.43
C MET A 136 -1.12 -16.71 9.81
N VAL A 137 -1.03 -15.37 9.87
CA VAL A 137 -1.01 -14.60 11.12
C VAL A 137 -2.29 -14.84 11.92
N ALA A 138 -3.45 -14.77 11.27
CA ALA A 138 -4.73 -15.02 11.93
C ALA A 138 -4.87 -16.46 12.43
N GLU A 139 -4.44 -17.44 11.64
CA GLU A 139 -4.48 -18.87 11.96
C GLU A 139 -3.46 -19.25 13.07
N SER A 140 -2.34 -18.52 13.20
CA SER A 140 -1.36 -18.74 14.28
C SER A 140 -1.83 -18.24 15.65
N ALA A 141 -2.85 -17.38 15.67
CA ALA A 141 -3.46 -16.85 16.89
C ALA A 141 -4.76 -17.58 17.18
N VAL A 142 -4.77 -18.44 18.22
CA VAL A 142 -5.92 -19.28 18.53
C VAL A 142 -7.00 -18.52 19.30
N GLY A 143 -8.28 -18.67 18.91
CA GLY A 143 -9.44 -18.20 19.66
C GLY A 143 -9.60 -16.68 19.71
N SER A 144 -9.80 -16.11 20.91
CA SER A 144 -10.11 -14.69 21.14
C SER A 144 -8.95 -13.73 20.81
N THR A 145 -7.76 -14.23 20.48
CA THR A 145 -6.56 -13.42 20.20
C THR A 145 -6.40 -13.06 18.72
N MET A 146 -7.20 -13.65 17.81
CA MET A 146 -7.12 -13.42 16.37
C MET A 146 -7.31 -11.94 16.00
N SER A 147 -8.28 -11.25 16.56
CA SER A 147 -8.52 -9.83 16.32
C SER A 147 -7.35 -8.95 16.79
N GLN A 148 -6.73 -9.33 17.91
CA GLN A 148 -5.55 -8.65 18.43
C GLN A 148 -4.32 -8.88 17.52
N ALA A 149 -4.13 -10.09 17.02
CA ALA A 149 -3.06 -10.43 16.09
C ALA A 149 -3.13 -9.57 14.80
N ILE A 150 -4.33 -9.43 14.23
CA ILE A 150 -4.58 -8.59 13.06
C ILE A 150 -4.37 -7.10 13.40
N ALA A 151 -4.78 -6.65 14.59
CA ALA A 151 -4.58 -5.27 15.03
C ALA A 151 -3.08 -4.94 15.16
N PHE A 152 -2.30 -5.82 15.78
CA PHE A 152 -0.83 -5.67 15.89
C PHE A 152 -0.14 -5.62 14.52
N ASP A 153 -0.56 -6.49 13.60
CA ASP A 153 -0.06 -6.49 12.22
C ASP A 153 -0.39 -5.18 11.50
N SER A 154 -1.59 -4.64 11.73
CA SER A 154 -2.01 -3.36 11.15
C SER A 154 -1.21 -2.17 11.69
N ILE A 155 -0.92 -2.15 13.01
CA ILE A 155 -0.08 -1.12 13.64
C ILE A 155 1.34 -1.18 13.06
N THR A 156 1.92 -2.38 12.91
CA THR A 156 3.24 -2.57 12.30
C THR A 156 3.27 -2.09 10.86
N ASN A 157 2.22 -2.38 10.09
CA ASN A 157 2.09 -1.89 8.72
C ASN A 157 2.04 -0.35 8.66
N ALA A 158 1.27 0.30 9.55
CA ALA A 158 1.22 1.76 9.65
C ALA A 158 2.59 2.35 10.06
N GLY A 159 3.26 1.75 11.04
CA GLY A 159 4.60 2.15 11.49
C GLY A 159 5.65 2.04 10.38
N THR A 160 5.63 0.96 9.60
CA THR A 160 6.56 0.78 8.47
C THR A 160 6.30 1.75 7.32
N ARG A 161 5.04 2.15 7.09
CA ARG A 161 4.70 3.22 6.13
C ARG A 161 5.24 4.59 6.57
N LEU A 162 5.35 4.83 7.86
CA LEU A 162 5.89 6.07 8.42
C LEU A 162 7.42 6.07 8.41
N ILE A 163 8.05 5.00 8.91
CA ILE A 163 9.50 4.93 9.11
C ILE A 163 10.23 4.53 7.81
N GLY A 164 9.66 3.63 7.03
CA GLY A 164 10.28 3.04 5.85
C GLY A 164 10.76 4.04 4.82
N PRO A 165 9.95 5.02 4.40
CA PRO A 165 10.38 6.04 3.44
C PRO A 165 11.55 6.90 3.95
N VAL A 166 11.53 7.29 5.23
CA VAL A 166 12.62 8.08 5.85
C VAL A 166 13.89 7.24 5.91
N ALA A 167 13.78 5.98 6.35
CA ALA A 167 14.90 5.04 6.35
C ALA A 167 15.45 4.80 4.93
N GLY A 168 14.57 4.75 3.92
CA GLY A 168 14.95 4.63 2.52
C GLY A 168 15.74 5.82 2.01
N GLY A 169 15.27 7.04 2.30
CA GLY A 169 15.99 8.27 2.00
C GLY A 169 17.34 8.36 2.70
N ALA A 170 17.39 7.97 3.97
CA ALA A 170 18.64 7.95 4.76
C ALA A 170 19.64 6.90 4.24
N ALA A 171 19.17 5.70 3.93
CA ALA A 171 20.01 4.64 3.37
C ALA A 171 20.57 5.03 2.00
N TYR A 172 19.74 5.64 1.15
CA TYR A 172 20.17 6.15 -0.15
C TYR A 172 21.19 7.30 -0.01
N ALA A 173 20.96 8.24 0.92
CA ALA A 173 21.89 9.35 1.17
C ALA A 173 23.25 8.88 1.68
N ALA A 174 23.27 7.86 2.56
CA ALA A 174 24.49 7.38 3.19
C ALA A 174 25.29 6.39 2.33
N PHE A 175 24.63 5.52 1.60
CA PHE A 175 25.25 4.36 0.94
C PHE A 175 24.90 4.23 -0.54
N GLY A 176 24.17 5.20 -1.13
CA GLY A 176 23.66 5.13 -2.49
C GLY A 176 22.66 3.97 -2.70
N ILE A 177 22.38 3.69 -3.98
CA ILE A 177 21.43 2.64 -4.36
C ILE A 177 21.92 1.23 -3.97
N ALA A 178 23.22 0.96 -4.15
CA ALA A 178 23.80 -0.34 -3.83
C ALA A 178 23.68 -0.65 -2.33
N GLY A 179 23.98 0.29 -1.45
CA GLY A 179 23.87 0.08 -0.01
C GLY A 179 22.42 0.00 0.46
N ALA A 180 21.51 0.83 -0.08
CA ALA A 180 20.10 0.78 0.26
C ALA A 180 19.48 -0.59 -0.10
N TYR A 181 19.79 -1.11 -1.29
CA TYR A 181 19.34 -2.45 -1.70
C TYR A 181 20.11 -3.58 -0.98
N GLY A 182 21.37 -3.35 -0.57
CA GLY A 182 22.12 -4.28 0.28
C GLY A 182 21.46 -4.48 1.65
N VAL A 183 20.98 -3.40 2.27
CA VAL A 183 20.17 -3.47 3.50
C VAL A 183 18.85 -4.22 3.24
N SER A 184 18.19 -3.94 2.13
CA SER A 184 16.95 -4.65 1.76
C SER A 184 17.20 -6.14 1.56
N ALA A 185 18.26 -6.53 0.83
CA ALA A 185 18.63 -7.93 0.61
C ALA A 185 18.88 -8.67 1.92
N LEU A 186 19.64 -8.06 2.84
CA LEU A 186 19.93 -8.64 4.16
C LEU A 186 18.65 -8.87 4.97
N LEU A 187 17.76 -7.86 5.05
CA LEU A 187 16.55 -7.96 5.86
C LEU A 187 15.51 -8.89 5.23
N ASN A 188 15.41 -8.94 3.89
CA ASN A 188 14.60 -9.94 3.19
C ASN A 188 15.16 -11.36 3.37
N ALA A 189 16.48 -11.56 3.40
CA ALA A 189 17.09 -12.84 3.71
C ALA A 189 16.80 -13.28 5.15
N ILE A 190 16.82 -12.36 6.12
CA ILE A 190 16.40 -12.65 7.50
C ILE A 190 14.92 -13.07 7.53
N ALA A 191 14.05 -12.36 6.82
CA ALA A 191 12.62 -12.71 6.70
C ALA A 191 12.43 -14.10 6.07
N LEU A 192 13.23 -14.43 5.04
CA LEU A 192 13.24 -15.75 4.40
C LEU A 192 13.61 -16.84 5.40
N VAL A 193 14.67 -16.67 6.19
CA VAL A 193 15.07 -17.62 7.24
C VAL A 193 13.99 -17.76 8.32
N LEU A 194 13.33 -16.67 8.70
CA LEU A 194 12.25 -16.73 9.69
C LEU A 194 11.05 -17.51 9.18
N VAL A 195 10.65 -17.34 7.92
CA VAL A 195 9.47 -18.04 7.38
C VAL A 195 9.74 -19.55 7.19
N THR A 196 10.98 -19.96 6.90
CA THR A 196 11.31 -21.40 6.82
C THR A 196 11.07 -22.13 8.16
N ARG A 197 11.23 -21.42 9.29
CA ARG A 197 11.06 -21.93 10.65
C ARG A 197 9.62 -21.88 11.18
N VAL A 198 8.65 -21.42 10.37
CA VAL A 198 7.23 -21.40 10.74
C VAL A 198 6.65 -22.80 10.50
N ASN A 199 5.94 -23.34 11.50
CA ASN A 199 5.17 -24.56 11.34
C ASN A 199 3.76 -24.20 10.85
N HIS A 200 3.45 -24.54 9.61
CA HIS A 200 2.15 -24.26 9.00
C HIS A 200 1.64 -25.50 8.27
N GLN A 201 0.48 -25.96 8.69
CA GLN A 201 -0.27 -27.03 8.02
C GLN A 201 -1.48 -26.41 7.33
N GLN A 202 -1.71 -26.74 6.09
CA GLN A 202 -2.82 -26.23 5.30
C GLN A 202 -3.53 -27.39 4.59
N GLU A 203 -4.85 -27.42 4.71
CA GLU A 203 -5.69 -28.23 3.85
C GLU A 203 -5.67 -27.66 2.42
N ARG A 204 -5.31 -28.49 1.45
CA ARG A 204 -5.26 -28.10 0.04
C ARG A 204 -6.68 -28.01 -0.51
N ARG A 205 -7.01 -26.90 -1.17
CA ARG A 205 -8.23 -26.75 -1.95
C ARG A 205 -7.91 -26.76 -3.44
N VAL A 206 -8.83 -27.28 -4.23
CA VAL A 206 -8.67 -27.34 -5.69
C VAL A 206 -8.80 -25.95 -6.28
N LEU A 207 -7.83 -25.54 -7.10
CA LEU A 207 -7.84 -24.26 -7.81
C LEU A 207 -8.93 -24.29 -8.89
N ARG A 208 -9.91 -23.38 -8.78
CA ARG A 208 -10.98 -23.21 -9.78
C ARG A 208 -10.84 -21.81 -10.41
N LEU A 209 -9.88 -21.65 -11.32
CA LEU A 209 -9.65 -20.38 -12.02
C LEU A 209 -10.87 -19.91 -12.81
N GLY A 210 -11.65 -20.83 -13.41
CA GLY A 210 -12.87 -20.48 -14.14
C GLY A 210 -13.96 -19.82 -13.29
N ALA A 211 -13.95 -20.05 -11.97
CA ALA A 211 -14.89 -19.41 -11.05
C ALA A 211 -14.56 -17.95 -10.74
N ILE A 212 -13.36 -17.46 -11.07
CA ILE A 212 -12.97 -16.08 -10.77
C ILE A 212 -13.76 -15.10 -11.62
N ALA A 213 -13.86 -15.33 -12.93
CA ALA A 213 -14.58 -14.46 -13.85
C ALA A 213 -16.09 -14.39 -13.52
N SER A 214 -16.72 -15.55 -13.23
CA SER A 214 -18.13 -15.58 -12.82
C SER A 214 -18.33 -14.88 -11.47
N THR A 215 -17.44 -15.09 -10.50
CA THR A 215 -17.49 -14.42 -9.18
C THR A 215 -17.42 -12.90 -9.32
N VAL A 216 -16.57 -12.40 -10.22
CA VAL A 216 -16.45 -10.96 -10.51
C VAL A 216 -17.72 -10.44 -11.18
N ALA A 217 -18.24 -11.13 -12.18
CA ALA A 217 -19.46 -10.73 -12.88
C ALA A 217 -20.67 -10.68 -11.91
N ASP A 218 -20.83 -11.70 -11.08
CA ASP A 218 -21.87 -11.75 -10.04
C ASP A 218 -21.71 -10.61 -9.03
N GLY A 219 -20.46 -10.35 -8.60
CA GLY A 219 -20.17 -9.24 -7.69
C GLY A 219 -20.56 -7.88 -8.29
N ILE A 220 -20.26 -7.64 -9.56
CA ILE A 220 -20.66 -6.42 -10.28
C ILE A 220 -22.18 -6.31 -10.38
N ALA A 221 -22.88 -7.41 -10.69
CA ALA A 221 -24.34 -7.43 -10.76
C ALA A 221 -24.97 -7.05 -9.41
N ILE A 222 -24.47 -7.63 -8.30
CA ILE A 222 -24.93 -7.31 -6.94
C ILE A 222 -24.62 -5.86 -6.59
N ALA A 223 -23.40 -5.37 -6.88
CA ALA A 223 -22.98 -4.01 -6.55
C ALA A 223 -23.82 -2.94 -7.26
N ARG A 224 -24.34 -3.23 -8.47
CA ARG A 224 -25.25 -2.31 -9.20
C ARG A 224 -26.54 -2.03 -8.44
N GLY A 225 -27.05 -3.01 -7.69
CA GLY A 225 -28.24 -2.89 -6.84
C GLY A 225 -28.00 -2.23 -5.48
N LEU A 226 -26.75 -1.96 -5.09
CA LEU A 226 -26.36 -1.44 -3.78
C LEU A 226 -25.70 -0.05 -3.90
N PRO A 227 -26.46 1.06 -3.79
CA PRO A 227 -25.92 2.43 -4.01
C PRO A 227 -24.68 2.75 -3.19
N ALA A 228 -24.65 2.40 -1.89
CA ALA A 228 -23.52 2.63 -1.00
C ALA A 228 -22.27 1.87 -1.47
N VAL A 229 -22.41 0.60 -1.85
CA VAL A 229 -21.31 -0.24 -2.35
C VAL A 229 -20.79 0.30 -3.68
N ARG A 230 -21.67 0.67 -4.58
CA ARG A 230 -21.30 1.28 -5.87
C ARG A 230 -20.49 2.57 -5.67
N THR A 231 -20.92 3.44 -4.74
CA THR A 231 -20.18 4.65 -4.37
C THR A 231 -18.78 4.31 -3.86
N VAL A 232 -18.65 3.31 -2.98
CA VAL A 232 -17.35 2.85 -2.49
C VAL A 232 -16.45 2.38 -3.63
N LEU A 233 -16.95 1.57 -4.56
CA LEU A 233 -16.15 1.07 -5.69
C LEU A 233 -15.67 2.20 -6.60
N VAL A 234 -16.56 3.14 -6.96
CA VAL A 234 -16.20 4.30 -7.80
C VAL A 234 -15.12 5.17 -7.12
N VAL A 235 -15.32 5.51 -5.85
CA VAL A 235 -14.36 6.31 -5.09
C VAL A 235 -13.05 5.54 -4.91
N THR A 236 -13.09 4.23 -4.72
CA THR A 236 -11.86 3.41 -4.61
C THR A 236 -11.04 3.46 -5.90
N VAL A 237 -11.67 3.34 -7.06
CA VAL A 237 -10.99 3.50 -8.36
C VAL A 237 -10.42 4.92 -8.48
N ALA A 238 -11.22 5.95 -8.18
CA ALA A 238 -10.77 7.35 -8.27
C ALA A 238 -9.56 7.61 -7.35
N MET A 239 -9.61 7.16 -6.11
CA MET A 239 -8.51 7.34 -5.14
C MET A 239 -7.23 6.61 -5.54
N ASN A 240 -7.34 5.37 -6.04
CA ASN A 240 -6.15 4.60 -6.42
C ASN A 240 -5.56 5.07 -7.74
N THR A 241 -6.41 5.44 -8.73
CA THR A 241 -5.92 5.91 -10.02
C THR A 241 -5.44 7.36 -9.97
N PHE A 242 -6.17 8.26 -9.32
CA PHE A 242 -5.91 9.70 -9.39
C PHE A 242 -5.33 10.27 -8.09
N GLY A 243 -5.61 9.65 -6.95
CA GLY A 243 -5.10 10.08 -5.66
C GLY A 243 -3.72 9.48 -5.37
N PHE A 244 -3.64 8.19 -5.07
CA PHE A 244 -2.40 7.55 -4.57
C PHE A 244 -1.29 7.41 -5.62
N SER A 245 -1.57 7.65 -6.91
CA SER A 245 -0.55 7.69 -7.97
C SER A 245 0.49 8.81 -7.79
N TYR A 246 0.18 9.86 -6.98
CA TYR A 246 1.13 10.93 -6.67
C TYR A 246 2.47 10.41 -6.12
N ILE A 247 2.45 9.25 -5.46
CA ILE A 247 3.64 8.66 -4.84
C ILE A 247 4.76 8.39 -5.86
N ALA A 248 4.39 8.12 -7.13
CA ALA A 248 5.34 7.92 -8.21
C ALA A 248 6.11 9.21 -8.59
N LEU A 249 5.54 10.38 -8.27
CA LEU A 249 6.13 11.69 -8.56
C LEU A 249 6.76 12.34 -7.32
N MET A 250 6.80 11.67 -6.16
CA MET A 250 7.31 12.28 -4.93
C MET A 250 8.82 12.56 -4.98
N ALA A 251 9.61 11.71 -5.64
CA ALA A 251 11.03 11.97 -5.84
C ALA A 251 11.26 13.19 -6.76
N PRO A 252 10.63 13.28 -7.96
CA PRO A 252 10.67 14.49 -8.79
C PRO A 252 10.22 15.76 -8.06
N ILE A 253 9.07 15.72 -7.39
CA ILE A 253 8.54 16.92 -6.66
C ILE A 253 9.49 17.31 -5.54
N GLY A 254 9.93 16.35 -4.70
CA GLY A 254 10.83 16.65 -3.60
C GLY A 254 12.15 17.23 -4.05
N ARG A 255 12.77 16.66 -5.08
CA ARG A 255 14.07 17.11 -5.60
C ARG A 255 13.98 18.40 -6.41
N LEU A 256 13.06 18.45 -7.39
CA LEU A 256 13.02 19.51 -8.39
C LEU A 256 12.21 20.74 -7.94
N SER A 257 11.17 20.54 -7.09
CA SER A 257 10.32 21.66 -6.67
C SER A 257 10.67 22.21 -5.29
N PHE A 258 11.15 21.34 -4.39
CA PHE A 258 11.47 21.73 -3.00
C PHE A 258 12.96 21.60 -2.65
N GLU A 259 13.82 21.21 -3.61
CA GLU A 259 15.27 21.03 -3.42
C GLU A 259 15.59 20.14 -2.21
N ALA A 260 14.68 19.20 -1.91
CA ALA A 260 14.76 18.38 -0.73
C ALA A 260 15.89 17.35 -0.83
N SER A 261 16.59 17.12 0.26
CA SER A 261 17.54 16.00 0.36
C SER A 261 16.83 14.63 0.18
N ALA A 262 17.59 13.56 0.02
CA ALA A 262 17.00 12.22 -0.05
C ALA A 262 16.16 11.88 1.19
N ILE A 263 16.62 12.28 2.38
CA ILE A 263 15.85 12.14 3.64
C ILE A 263 14.59 13.00 3.57
N GLY A 264 14.69 14.23 3.03
CA GLY A 264 13.54 15.11 2.85
C GLY A 264 12.47 14.50 1.95
N VAL A 265 12.83 13.84 0.86
CA VAL A 265 11.86 13.08 0.03
C VAL A 265 11.20 11.98 0.85
N GLY A 266 11.97 11.26 1.68
CA GLY A 266 11.43 10.26 2.59
C GLY A 266 10.43 10.84 3.61
N ILE A 267 10.69 12.03 4.15
CA ILE A 267 9.79 12.74 5.08
C ILE A 267 8.50 13.16 4.36
N LEU A 268 8.57 13.68 3.13
CA LEU A 268 7.38 13.99 2.32
C LEU A 268 6.48 12.76 2.17
N VAL A 269 7.06 11.60 1.83
CA VAL A 269 6.28 10.38 1.66
C VAL A 269 5.73 9.85 3.00
N ALA A 270 6.42 10.08 4.11
CA ALA A 270 5.98 9.69 5.45
C ALA A 270 4.89 10.62 6.04
N ALA A 271 4.72 11.82 5.49
CA ALA A 271 3.81 12.84 6.02
C ALA A 271 2.33 12.43 5.93
N GLU A 272 1.89 11.86 4.80
CA GLU A 272 0.52 11.35 4.63
C GLU A 272 0.18 10.23 5.64
N PRO A 273 0.98 9.17 5.79
CA PRO A 273 0.77 8.16 6.82
C PRO A 273 0.71 8.70 8.25
N LEU A 274 1.48 9.72 8.57
CA LEU A 274 1.43 10.39 9.88
C LEU A 274 0.04 11.00 10.13
N GLY A 275 -0.48 11.73 9.15
CA GLY A 275 -1.83 12.27 9.20
C GLY A 275 -2.91 11.20 9.26
N ALA A 276 -2.72 10.10 8.52
CA ALA A 276 -3.65 8.97 8.51
C ALA A 276 -3.75 8.29 9.89
N ILE A 277 -2.65 8.17 10.64
CA ILE A 277 -2.67 7.67 12.02
C ILE A 277 -3.49 8.61 12.92
N GLY A 278 -3.25 9.93 12.84
CA GLY A 278 -4.02 10.92 13.59
C GLY A 278 -5.52 10.88 13.27
N GLY A 279 -5.85 10.81 11.99
CA GLY A 279 -7.22 10.69 11.51
C GLY A 279 -7.90 9.38 11.96
N ALA A 280 -7.20 8.26 11.94
CA ALA A 280 -7.72 6.98 12.43
C ALA A 280 -8.03 7.02 13.95
N ILE A 281 -7.16 7.66 14.74
CA ILE A 281 -7.39 7.86 16.18
C ILE A 281 -8.63 8.75 16.42
N ALA A 282 -8.75 9.84 15.66
CA ALA A 282 -9.90 10.73 15.74
C ALA A 282 -11.22 10.02 15.38
N LEU A 283 -11.18 9.21 14.31
CA LEU A 283 -12.33 8.42 13.85
C LEU A 283 -12.72 7.34 14.86
N ALA A 284 -11.74 6.67 15.48
CA ALA A 284 -11.98 5.64 16.49
C ALA A 284 -12.69 6.19 17.77
N ARG A 285 -12.53 7.48 18.04
CA ARG A 285 -13.22 8.17 19.17
C ARG A 285 -14.64 8.60 18.82
N ARG A 286 -15.01 8.58 17.53
CA ARG A 286 -16.33 8.97 17.07
C ARG A 286 -17.27 7.76 17.16
N ALA A 287 -18.30 7.86 17.97
CA ALA A 287 -19.37 6.86 18.01
C ALA A 287 -20.28 7.04 16.78
N GLY A 288 -20.61 5.97 16.08
CA GLY A 288 -21.58 5.99 14.98
C GLY A 288 -21.30 4.91 13.92
N ALA A 289 -22.32 4.66 13.09
CA ALA A 289 -22.24 3.75 11.96
C ALA A 289 -21.32 4.30 10.84
N ALA A 290 -20.86 3.43 9.96
CA ALA A 290 -20.05 3.82 8.82
C ALA A 290 -20.84 4.76 7.89
N SER A 291 -20.35 5.99 7.73
CA SER A 291 -21.03 7.04 6.95
C SER A 291 -20.42 7.20 5.56
N VAL A 292 -21.25 7.00 4.54
CA VAL A 292 -20.87 7.29 3.14
C VAL A 292 -20.49 8.77 2.97
N GLY A 293 -21.18 9.69 3.64
CA GLY A 293 -20.84 11.11 3.59
C GLY A 293 -19.45 11.41 4.16
N LEU A 294 -19.06 10.79 5.29
CA LEU A 294 -17.74 10.95 5.87
C LEU A 294 -16.65 10.32 4.99
N PHE A 295 -16.93 9.18 4.36
CA PHE A 295 -16.06 8.53 3.40
C PHE A 295 -15.79 9.42 2.18
N LEU A 296 -16.83 10.04 1.61
CA LEU A 296 -16.74 10.99 0.50
C LEU A 296 -15.97 12.27 0.90
N ALA A 297 -16.32 12.87 2.05
CA ALA A 297 -15.67 14.08 2.56
C ALA A 297 -14.18 13.85 2.84
N GLY A 298 -13.82 12.72 3.46
CA GLY A 298 -12.42 12.37 3.69
C GLY A 298 -11.65 12.16 2.39
N SER A 299 -12.23 11.45 1.42
CA SER A 299 -11.61 11.25 0.11
C SER A 299 -11.44 12.57 -0.66
N ALA A 300 -12.44 13.44 -0.61
CA ALA A 300 -12.37 14.77 -1.25
C ALA A 300 -11.33 15.67 -0.57
N SER A 301 -11.26 15.67 0.75
CA SER A 301 -10.26 16.46 1.50
C SER A 301 -8.83 16.00 1.20
N PHE A 302 -8.60 14.68 1.10
CA PHE A 302 -7.32 14.14 0.66
C PHE A 302 -6.89 14.72 -0.68
N LEU A 303 -7.76 14.65 -1.70
CA LEU A 303 -7.46 15.16 -3.04
C LEU A 303 -7.30 16.68 -3.06
N ALA A 304 -8.06 17.42 -2.27
CA ALA A 304 -7.94 18.88 -2.17
C ALA A 304 -6.57 19.29 -1.62
N PHE A 305 -6.13 18.71 -0.51
CA PHE A 305 -4.80 18.98 0.04
C PHE A 305 -3.68 18.49 -0.88
N LEU A 306 -3.89 17.34 -1.54
CA LEU A 306 -2.94 16.81 -2.52
C LEU A 306 -2.79 17.76 -3.74
N ALA A 307 -3.87 18.38 -4.22
CA ALA A 307 -3.82 19.33 -5.32
C ALA A 307 -3.04 20.61 -4.96
N LEU A 308 -3.10 21.03 -3.71
CA LEU A 308 -2.42 22.24 -3.21
C LEU A 308 -0.93 21.99 -2.90
N MET A 309 -0.58 20.78 -2.49
CA MET A 309 0.75 20.42 -1.97
C MET A 309 1.90 20.79 -2.93
N PRO A 310 1.85 20.48 -4.24
CA PRO A 310 2.97 20.75 -5.13
C PRO A 310 3.27 22.24 -5.34
N HIS A 311 2.30 23.10 -5.04
CA HIS A 311 2.38 24.57 -5.19
C HIS A 311 2.65 25.31 -3.87
N ALA A 312 2.95 24.55 -2.80
CA ALA A 312 3.30 25.15 -1.52
C ALA A 312 4.55 26.05 -1.67
N PRO A 313 4.58 27.25 -1.08
CA PRO A 313 5.71 28.18 -1.18
C PRO A 313 6.97 27.69 -0.44
N GLY A 314 6.90 26.55 0.23
CA GLY A 314 8.05 25.96 0.92
C GLY A 314 7.82 24.53 1.34
N TYR A 315 8.92 23.81 1.54
CA TYR A 315 8.96 22.38 1.87
C TYR A 315 8.09 22.01 3.09
N TRP A 316 8.18 22.75 4.19
CA TRP A 316 7.44 22.42 5.41
C TRP A 316 5.93 22.60 5.27
N LEU A 317 5.48 23.56 4.45
CA LEU A 317 4.06 23.70 4.15
C LEU A 317 3.57 22.52 3.29
N ALA A 318 4.39 22.05 2.33
CA ALA A 318 4.07 20.83 1.58
C ALA A 318 3.95 19.60 2.50
N VAL A 319 4.85 19.45 3.47
CA VAL A 319 4.76 18.39 4.51
C VAL A 319 3.45 18.52 5.31
N LEU A 320 3.09 19.72 5.77
CA LEU A 320 1.86 19.94 6.52
C LEU A 320 0.61 19.64 5.69
N LEU A 321 0.58 20.01 4.41
CA LEU A 321 -0.52 19.69 3.50
C LEU A 321 -0.66 18.19 3.30
N LEU A 322 0.45 17.46 3.21
CA LEU A 322 0.42 15.98 3.16
C LEU A 322 -0.07 15.37 4.48
N VAL A 323 0.33 15.90 5.64
CA VAL A 323 -0.23 15.46 6.93
C VAL A 323 -1.74 15.72 6.96
N ALA A 324 -2.19 16.91 6.54
CA ALA A 324 -3.61 17.22 6.47
C ALA A 324 -4.37 16.30 5.50
N SER A 325 -3.79 15.97 4.35
CA SER A 325 -4.36 15.01 3.42
C SER A 325 -4.54 13.63 4.05
N GLY A 326 -3.58 13.20 4.89
CA GLY A 326 -3.61 11.96 5.63
C GLY A 326 -4.83 11.80 6.54
N LEU A 327 -5.33 12.89 7.13
CA LEU A 327 -6.57 12.85 7.92
C LEU A 327 -7.75 12.33 7.07
N GLY A 328 -7.82 12.75 5.80
CA GLY A 328 -8.82 12.28 4.85
C GLY A 328 -8.64 10.82 4.45
N THR A 329 -7.39 10.39 4.26
CA THR A 329 -7.06 8.99 3.94
C THR A 329 -7.50 8.02 5.03
N ALA A 330 -7.47 8.44 6.30
CA ALA A 330 -7.96 7.62 7.40
C ALA A 330 -9.45 7.28 7.26
N ALA A 331 -10.28 8.25 6.88
CA ALA A 331 -11.69 8.02 6.63
C ALA A 331 -11.90 7.09 5.43
N PHE A 332 -11.16 7.31 4.33
CA PHE A 332 -11.18 6.42 3.17
C PHE A 332 -10.84 4.98 3.56
N GLY A 333 -9.69 4.74 4.18
CA GLY A 333 -9.20 3.39 4.47
C GLY A 333 -10.06 2.64 5.50
N THR A 334 -10.58 3.34 6.52
CA THR A 334 -11.39 2.71 7.59
C THR A 334 -12.81 2.44 7.11
N LEU A 335 -13.46 3.42 6.46
CA LEU A 335 -14.87 3.34 6.12
C LEU A 335 -15.13 2.51 4.85
N GLN A 336 -14.16 2.40 3.95
CA GLN A 336 -14.25 1.62 2.71
C GLN A 336 -14.80 0.21 2.96
N SER A 337 -14.12 -0.55 3.80
CA SER A 337 -14.51 -1.94 4.10
C SER A 337 -15.76 -2.01 4.98
N SER A 338 -15.91 -1.09 5.94
CA SER A 338 -17.05 -1.06 6.86
C SER A 338 -18.36 -0.83 6.10
N ILE A 339 -18.40 0.16 5.19
CA ILE A 339 -19.60 0.46 4.37
C ILE A 339 -19.98 -0.77 3.53
N VAL A 340 -19.00 -1.43 2.91
CA VAL A 340 -19.31 -2.64 2.11
C VAL A 340 -19.87 -3.74 2.99
N LEU A 341 -19.25 -4.03 4.15
CA LEU A 341 -19.68 -5.11 5.04
C LEU A 341 -21.04 -4.86 5.69
N GLU A 342 -21.39 -3.60 5.98
CA GLU A 342 -22.69 -3.22 6.56
C GLU A 342 -23.83 -3.29 5.54
N ASN A 343 -23.55 -2.94 4.26
CA ASN A 343 -24.58 -2.85 3.23
C ASN A 343 -24.69 -4.10 2.34
N ALA A 344 -23.73 -5.03 2.42
CA ALA A 344 -23.70 -6.24 1.60
C ALA A 344 -24.49 -7.38 2.25
N PRO A 345 -25.28 -8.15 1.49
CA PRO A 345 -25.82 -9.44 1.91
C PRO A 345 -24.70 -10.37 2.40
N ALA A 346 -24.98 -11.17 3.44
CA ALA A 346 -23.95 -11.99 4.09
C ALA A 346 -23.21 -12.93 3.13
N ASP A 347 -23.93 -13.52 2.18
CA ASP A 347 -23.42 -14.43 1.15
C ASP A 347 -22.64 -13.71 0.02
N ALA A 348 -22.80 -12.39 -0.14
CA ALA A 348 -22.15 -11.57 -1.15
C ALA A 348 -20.90 -10.83 -0.63
N ARG A 349 -20.68 -10.73 0.69
CA ARG A 349 -19.59 -9.93 1.30
C ARG A 349 -18.23 -10.26 0.73
N SER A 350 -17.88 -11.53 0.60
CA SER A 350 -16.57 -11.96 0.09
C SER A 350 -16.38 -11.52 -1.38
N ARG A 351 -17.41 -11.65 -2.22
CA ARG A 351 -17.38 -11.24 -3.63
C ARG A 351 -17.20 -9.73 -3.77
N LEU A 352 -17.94 -8.94 -2.98
CA LEU A 352 -17.86 -7.48 -3.01
C LEU A 352 -16.52 -6.96 -2.46
N MET A 353 -15.97 -7.59 -1.43
CA MET A 353 -14.61 -7.27 -0.96
C MET A 353 -13.54 -7.62 -2.00
N GLY A 354 -13.74 -8.67 -2.78
CA GLY A 354 -12.89 -8.99 -3.93
C GLY A 354 -12.89 -7.87 -4.98
N LEU A 355 -14.07 -7.29 -5.29
CA LEU A 355 -14.19 -6.12 -6.18
C LEU A 355 -13.47 -4.89 -5.61
N VAL A 356 -13.56 -4.62 -4.31
CA VAL A 356 -12.79 -3.54 -3.67
C VAL A 356 -11.29 -3.75 -3.90
N THR A 357 -10.79 -4.97 -3.72
CA THR A 357 -9.37 -5.30 -3.97
C THR A 357 -8.98 -5.07 -5.44
N MET A 358 -9.84 -5.42 -6.39
CA MET A 358 -9.62 -5.12 -7.81
C MET A 358 -9.55 -3.61 -8.08
N CYS A 359 -10.44 -2.83 -7.47
CA CYS A 359 -10.43 -1.37 -7.58
C CYS A 359 -9.15 -0.76 -6.99
N ILE A 360 -8.60 -1.33 -5.91
CA ILE A 360 -7.30 -0.93 -5.36
C ILE A 360 -6.18 -1.21 -6.37
N GLY A 361 -6.27 -2.28 -7.14
CA GLY A 361 -5.32 -2.66 -8.18
C GLY A 361 -5.18 -1.67 -9.34
N THR A 362 -5.98 -0.61 -9.46
CA THR A 362 -5.90 0.36 -10.56
C THR A 362 -4.75 1.37 -10.44
N GLY A 363 -4.02 1.38 -9.34
CA GLY A 363 -2.90 2.30 -9.08
C GLY A 363 -1.87 2.42 -10.20
N PRO A 364 -1.38 1.33 -10.82
CA PRO A 364 -0.43 1.39 -11.94
C PRO A 364 -0.90 2.25 -13.11
N ILE A 365 -2.20 2.18 -13.43
CA ILE A 365 -2.79 3.02 -14.48
C ILE A 365 -2.61 4.50 -14.13
N GLY A 366 -2.89 4.86 -12.88
CA GLY A 366 -2.70 6.22 -12.38
C GLY A 366 -1.24 6.66 -12.40
N MET A 367 -0.30 5.77 -12.07
CA MET A 367 1.14 6.09 -12.12
C MET A 367 1.62 6.36 -13.55
N VAL A 368 1.15 5.61 -14.54
CA VAL A 368 1.44 5.88 -15.97
C VAL A 368 0.84 7.22 -16.39
N LEU A 369 -0.43 7.49 -16.02
CA LEU A 369 -1.07 8.78 -16.27
C LEU A 369 -0.32 9.94 -15.59
N ALA A 370 0.16 9.75 -14.35
CA ALA A 370 0.97 10.73 -13.65
C ALA A 370 2.28 11.02 -14.37
N GLY A 371 2.96 9.99 -14.85
CA GLY A 371 4.21 10.12 -15.61
C GLY A 371 4.00 10.85 -16.94
N THR A 372 2.96 10.46 -17.74
CA THR A 372 2.65 11.12 -19.00
C THR A 372 2.27 12.59 -18.81
N ALA A 373 1.48 12.89 -17.78
CA ALA A 373 1.15 14.26 -17.42
C ALA A 373 2.38 15.04 -16.96
N ALA A 374 3.28 14.42 -16.20
CA ALA A 374 4.52 15.06 -15.75
C ALA A 374 5.47 15.36 -16.92
N ALA A 375 5.54 14.49 -17.92
CA ALA A 375 6.31 14.76 -19.14
C ALA A 375 5.74 15.94 -19.96
N ALA A 376 4.41 16.12 -19.95
CA ALA A 376 3.74 17.17 -20.73
C ALA A 376 3.79 18.55 -20.05
N PHE A 377 3.55 18.64 -18.73
CA PHE A 377 3.39 19.92 -18.01
C PHE A 377 4.12 19.99 -16.66
N GLY A 378 5.02 19.05 -16.40
CA GLY A 378 5.80 18.99 -15.17
C GLY A 378 5.07 18.27 -14.02
N ALA A 379 5.85 17.77 -13.06
CA ALA A 379 5.37 16.91 -11.99
C ALA A 379 4.35 17.59 -11.06
N GLN A 380 4.50 18.89 -10.80
CA GLN A 380 3.60 19.68 -9.96
C GLN A 380 2.19 19.70 -10.53
N TRP A 381 2.05 20.12 -11.78
CA TRP A 381 0.76 20.22 -12.47
C TRP A 381 0.15 18.85 -12.75
N ALA A 382 0.98 17.82 -12.96
CA ALA A 382 0.50 16.45 -13.11
C ALA A 382 -0.24 15.97 -11.86
N VAL A 383 0.32 16.16 -10.66
CA VAL A 383 -0.34 15.79 -9.40
C VAL A 383 -1.62 16.59 -9.21
N THR A 384 -1.59 17.91 -9.44
CA THR A 384 -2.76 18.78 -9.32
C THR A 384 -3.88 18.36 -10.28
N ALA A 385 -3.56 18.13 -11.57
CA ALA A 385 -4.54 17.72 -12.57
C ALA A 385 -5.21 16.38 -12.20
N LEU A 386 -4.41 15.39 -11.81
CA LEU A 386 -4.94 14.10 -11.37
C LEU A 386 -5.82 14.24 -10.13
N ALA A 387 -5.40 15.01 -9.13
CA ALA A 387 -6.19 15.25 -7.93
C ALA A 387 -7.52 15.94 -8.24
N LEU A 388 -7.55 16.89 -9.17
CA LEU A 388 -8.76 17.57 -9.61
C LEU A 388 -9.70 16.62 -10.36
N VAL A 389 -9.19 15.77 -11.26
CA VAL A 389 -9.99 14.75 -11.95
C VAL A 389 -10.59 13.77 -10.94
N GLY A 390 -9.78 13.27 -10.01
CA GLY A 390 -10.27 12.41 -8.93
C GLY A 390 -11.35 13.11 -8.08
N GLY A 391 -11.13 14.37 -7.73
CA GLY A 391 -12.08 15.22 -6.99
C GLY A 391 -13.41 15.39 -7.73
N ALA A 392 -13.38 15.62 -9.04
CA ALA A 392 -14.60 15.74 -9.88
C ALA A 392 -15.38 14.42 -9.89
N ILE A 393 -14.69 13.25 -9.96
CA ILE A 393 -15.35 11.95 -9.88
C ILE A 393 -16.00 11.73 -8.50
N ILE A 394 -15.33 12.13 -7.41
CA ILE A 394 -15.88 12.03 -6.06
C ILE A 394 -17.09 12.96 -5.89
N ALA A 395 -17.03 14.19 -6.40
CA ALA A 395 -18.14 15.13 -6.36
C ALA A 395 -19.36 14.59 -7.14
N TYR A 396 -19.12 14.00 -8.32
CA TYR A 396 -20.18 13.33 -9.07
C TYR A 396 -20.78 12.15 -8.30
N ALA A 397 -19.93 11.32 -7.65
CA ALA A 397 -20.41 10.23 -6.82
C ALA A 397 -21.23 10.71 -5.63
N ALA A 398 -20.87 11.85 -5.02
CA ALA A 398 -21.61 12.46 -3.92
C ALA A 398 -23.01 12.93 -4.34
N VAL A 399 -23.13 13.58 -5.51
CA VAL A 399 -24.43 13.99 -6.06
C VAL A 399 -25.32 12.81 -6.36
N ARG A 400 -24.73 11.70 -6.85
CA ARG A 400 -25.47 10.46 -7.12
C ARG A 400 -25.88 9.71 -5.86
N ALA A 401 -25.11 9.82 -4.78
CA ALA A 401 -25.43 9.17 -3.50
C ALA A 401 -26.49 9.94 -2.70
N ALA A 402 -26.69 11.23 -2.99
CA ALA A 402 -27.71 12.07 -2.35
C ALA A 402 -29.10 11.98 -3.02
N ARG A 403 -29.19 11.39 -4.21
CA ARG A 403 -30.43 11.09 -4.96
C ARG A 403 -30.90 9.67 -4.68
#